data_9f32461ddc05f3313ec53c4a89deab04
#
_entry.id   9f32461ddc05f3313ec53c4a89deab04
#
_cell.length_a   1.000
_cell.length_b   1.000
_cell.length_c   1.000
_cell.angle_alpha   90.00
_cell.angle_beta   90.00
_cell.angle_gamma   90.00
#
_symmetry.space_group_name_H-M   'P 1'
#
loop_
_entity.id
_entity.type
_entity.pdbx_description
1 polymer ?
#
loop_
_entity_poly.entity_id
_entity_poly.type
_entity_poly.pdbx_seq_one_letter_code
_entity_poly.pdbx_strand_id
1 'polypeptide(L)'
;MLFIAISLGFFVENYREVLVDRQKEKEIIASFINDLETDIKELDIVIQRRETREIRIDSIIYILNNGLQDDYGKDLYYYARYLPRPAVFWANNTTNEELKYSGNFILIKNQKIIDTLLQYNDNFIFIDFIKEREEYLVRRLFDQINVLFDPMVFDEMNVYDIEFVYPSGNPKINTKNKDVINLFLSNLHYVKTVNVGQLGHFKKHQKKAKEILNFIKEEYPDVAAEKRK
;
A
#
# COMPACT_ATOMS: atom_id res chain seq x y z
N MET A 1 -22.77 19.09 -57.25
CA MET A 1 -22.96 17.71 -56.78
C MET A 1 -21.70 17.11 -56.14
N LEU A 2 -20.51 17.16 -56.79
CA LEU A 2 -19.27 16.60 -56.26
C LEU A 2 -18.85 17.22 -54.91
N PHE A 3 -18.94 18.55 -54.75
CA PHE A 3 -18.59 19.25 -53.49
C PHE A 3 -19.45 18.80 -52.30
N ILE A 4 -20.73 18.61 -52.49
CA ILE A 4 -21.65 18.16 -51.44
C ILE A 4 -21.31 16.73 -50.99
N ALA A 5 -21.00 15.85 -51.93
CA ALA A 5 -20.60 14.47 -51.62
C ALA A 5 -19.31 14.41 -50.80
N ILE A 6 -18.28 15.23 -51.16
CA ILE A 6 -17.04 15.33 -50.42
C ILE A 6 -17.27 15.91 -49.02
N SER A 7 -18.05 16.99 -48.90
CA SER A 7 -18.36 17.60 -47.61
C SER A 7 -19.12 16.63 -46.69
N LEU A 8 -20.10 15.87 -47.20
CA LEU A 8 -20.80 14.85 -46.43
C LEU A 8 -19.84 13.71 -45.97
N GLY A 9 -18.92 13.31 -46.86
CA GLY A 9 -17.90 12.32 -46.50
C GLY A 9 -17.04 12.78 -45.29
N PHE A 10 -16.58 14.03 -45.30
CA PHE A 10 -15.84 14.59 -44.14
C PHE A 10 -16.69 14.69 -42.88
N PHE A 11 -17.97 15.04 -42.98
CA PHE A 11 -18.86 15.08 -41.82
C PHE A 11 -19.08 13.70 -41.21
N VAL A 12 -19.28 12.69 -42.03
CA VAL A 12 -19.45 11.30 -41.56
C VAL A 12 -18.19 10.80 -40.91
N GLU A 13 -17.03 11.06 -41.51
CA GLU A 13 -15.75 10.60 -40.93
C GLU A 13 -15.44 11.32 -39.61
N ASN A 14 -15.61 12.64 -39.54
CA ASN A 14 -15.45 13.40 -38.31
C ASN A 14 -16.41 12.91 -37.19
N TYR A 15 -17.66 12.61 -37.54
CA TYR A 15 -18.62 12.04 -36.59
C TYR A 15 -18.20 10.66 -36.08
N ARG A 16 -17.68 9.81 -36.98
CA ARG A 16 -17.15 8.51 -36.66
C ARG A 16 -15.98 8.63 -35.69
N GLU A 17 -15.01 9.51 -35.94
CA GLU A 17 -13.88 9.77 -35.07
C GLU A 17 -14.34 10.21 -33.67
N VAL A 18 -15.27 11.11 -33.55
CA VAL A 18 -15.85 11.56 -32.28
C VAL A 18 -16.46 10.40 -31.49
N LEU A 19 -17.14 9.47 -32.17
CA LEU A 19 -17.71 8.28 -31.49
C LEU A 19 -16.63 7.31 -31.02
N VAL A 20 -15.62 7.10 -31.83
CA VAL A 20 -14.46 6.24 -31.47
C VAL A 20 -13.71 6.82 -30.27
N ASP A 21 -13.44 8.12 -30.26
CA ASP A 21 -12.76 8.79 -29.17
C ASP A 21 -13.56 8.74 -27.87
N ARG A 22 -14.88 8.94 -27.94
CA ARG A 22 -15.76 8.77 -26.78
C ARG A 22 -15.75 7.35 -26.22
N GLN A 23 -15.70 6.36 -27.09
CA GLN A 23 -15.63 4.96 -26.66
C GLN A 23 -14.30 4.68 -25.96
N LYS A 24 -13.18 5.15 -26.52
CA LYS A 24 -11.85 5.06 -25.90
C LYS A 24 -11.77 5.78 -24.56
N GLU A 25 -12.35 6.99 -24.49
CA GLU A 25 -12.44 7.73 -23.21
C GLU A 25 -13.14 6.88 -22.14
N LYS A 26 -14.29 6.27 -22.46
CA LYS A 26 -15.02 5.41 -21.53
C LYS A 26 -14.19 4.20 -21.08
N GLU A 27 -13.46 3.57 -21.98
CA GLU A 27 -12.57 2.44 -21.68
C GLU A 27 -11.44 2.85 -20.73
N ILE A 28 -10.82 4.00 -20.97
CA ILE A 28 -9.80 4.59 -20.09
C ILE A 28 -10.38 4.86 -18.69
N ILE A 29 -11.55 5.49 -18.62
CA ILE A 29 -12.22 5.78 -17.35
C ILE A 29 -12.58 4.49 -16.60
N ALA A 30 -13.06 3.46 -17.31
CA ALA A 30 -13.33 2.16 -16.72
C ALA A 30 -12.06 1.51 -16.12
N SER A 31 -10.92 1.67 -16.79
CA SER A 31 -9.62 1.19 -16.28
C SER A 31 -9.20 1.95 -15.02
N PHE A 32 -9.32 3.28 -14.97
CA PHE A 32 -9.04 4.06 -13.75
C PHE A 32 -9.94 3.70 -12.59
N ILE A 33 -11.23 3.46 -12.82
CA ILE A 33 -12.13 2.97 -11.77
C ILE A 33 -11.62 1.65 -11.21
N ASN A 34 -11.16 0.74 -12.06
CA ASN A 34 -10.61 -0.54 -11.65
C ASN A 34 -9.32 -0.41 -10.83
N ASP A 35 -8.41 0.44 -11.29
CA ASP A 35 -7.14 0.69 -10.58
C ASP A 35 -7.41 1.26 -9.19
N LEU A 36 -8.28 2.27 -9.07
CA LEU A 36 -8.65 2.86 -7.78
C LEU A 36 -9.38 1.87 -6.85
N GLU A 37 -10.28 1.05 -7.37
CA GLU A 37 -10.97 0.02 -6.57
C GLU A 37 -9.98 -1.05 -6.06
N THR A 38 -8.98 -1.39 -6.86
CA THR A 38 -7.91 -2.31 -6.49
C THR A 38 -7.02 -1.69 -5.42
N ASP A 39 -6.59 -0.44 -5.61
CA ASP A 39 -5.79 0.30 -4.64
C ASP A 39 -6.50 0.45 -3.29
N ILE A 40 -7.79 0.75 -3.28
CA ILE A 40 -8.58 0.87 -2.06
C ILE A 40 -8.59 -0.44 -1.27
N LYS A 41 -8.75 -1.58 -1.94
CA LYS A 41 -8.73 -2.92 -1.31
C LYS A 41 -7.34 -3.26 -0.77
N GLU A 42 -6.31 -2.99 -1.54
CA GLU A 42 -4.93 -3.24 -1.10
C GLU A 42 -4.56 -2.35 0.10
N LEU A 43 -4.99 -1.09 0.09
CA LEU A 43 -4.79 -0.17 1.21
C LEU A 43 -5.53 -0.61 2.47
N ASP A 44 -6.74 -1.21 2.38
CA ASP A 44 -7.43 -1.78 3.53
C ASP A 44 -6.57 -2.88 4.20
N ILE A 45 -6.00 -3.78 3.39
CA ILE A 45 -5.13 -4.87 3.88
C ILE A 45 -3.85 -4.30 4.52
N VAL A 46 -3.20 -3.35 3.86
CA VAL A 46 -1.95 -2.74 4.35
C VAL A 46 -2.19 -1.98 5.65
N ILE A 47 -3.26 -1.20 5.74
CA ILE A 47 -3.65 -0.46 6.94
C ILE A 47 -3.85 -1.43 8.11
N GLN A 48 -4.64 -2.49 7.93
CA GLN A 48 -4.90 -3.49 8.97
C GLN A 48 -3.60 -4.18 9.45
N ARG A 49 -2.72 -4.56 8.52
CA ARG A 49 -1.44 -5.18 8.86
C ARG A 49 -0.53 -4.24 9.64
N ARG A 50 -0.52 -2.93 9.32
CA ARG A 50 0.27 -1.93 10.04
C ARG A 50 -0.30 -1.62 11.41
N GLU A 51 -1.61 -1.60 11.59
CA GLU A 51 -2.25 -1.48 12.90
C GLU A 51 -1.90 -2.69 13.78
N THR A 52 -1.95 -3.89 13.23
CA THR A 52 -1.53 -5.11 13.94
C THR A 52 -0.05 -5.06 14.32
N ARG A 53 0.81 -4.55 13.43
CA ARG A 53 2.23 -4.37 13.70
C ARG A 53 2.47 -3.39 14.84
N GLU A 54 1.72 -2.29 14.91
CA GLU A 54 1.81 -1.33 16.01
C GLU A 54 1.50 -1.98 17.35
N ILE A 55 0.42 -2.76 17.43
CA ILE A 55 0.04 -3.51 18.63
C ILE A 55 1.17 -4.48 19.05
N ARG A 56 1.77 -5.21 18.11
CA ARG A 56 2.89 -6.12 18.40
C ARG A 56 4.12 -5.37 18.94
N ILE A 57 4.45 -4.23 18.33
CA ILE A 57 5.57 -3.39 18.79
C ILE A 57 5.31 -2.90 20.22
N ASP A 58 4.12 -2.40 20.50
CA ASP A 58 3.74 -1.92 21.84
C ASP A 58 3.78 -3.04 22.88
N SER A 59 3.35 -4.24 22.51
CA SER A 59 3.44 -5.42 23.37
C SER A 59 4.88 -5.76 23.72
N ILE A 60 5.80 -5.77 22.73
CA ILE A 60 7.23 -6.00 22.99
C ILE A 60 7.80 -4.93 23.93
N ILE A 61 7.52 -3.66 23.66
CA ILE A 61 7.97 -2.53 24.48
C ILE A 61 7.46 -2.70 25.91
N TYR A 62 6.19 -3.04 26.10
CA TYR A 62 5.59 -3.25 27.41
C TYR A 62 6.25 -4.39 28.17
N ILE A 63 6.39 -5.55 27.54
CA ILE A 63 6.97 -6.75 28.17
C ILE A 63 8.42 -6.49 28.61
N LEU A 64 9.25 -5.93 27.73
CA LEU A 64 10.67 -5.71 28.03
C LEU A 64 10.89 -4.59 29.04
N ASN A 65 10.15 -3.49 28.98
CA ASN A 65 10.27 -2.39 29.94
C ASN A 65 9.85 -2.78 31.37
N ASN A 66 8.93 -3.75 31.51
CA ASN A 66 8.45 -4.21 32.80
C ASN A 66 9.19 -5.47 33.32
N GLY A 67 10.20 -5.94 32.59
CA GLY A 67 10.97 -7.12 32.99
C GLY A 67 10.20 -8.44 32.94
N LEU A 68 9.16 -8.50 32.10
CA LEU A 68 8.24 -9.64 31.99
C LEU A 68 8.67 -10.69 30.95
N GLN A 69 9.89 -10.60 30.42
CA GLN A 69 10.37 -11.45 29.32
C GLN A 69 10.40 -12.94 29.67
N ASP A 70 10.52 -13.30 30.94
CA ASP A 70 10.49 -14.69 31.36
C ASP A 70 9.09 -15.30 31.38
N ASP A 71 8.06 -14.47 31.53
CA ASP A 71 6.65 -14.89 31.58
C ASP A 71 6.02 -14.88 30.19
N TYR A 72 6.46 -13.97 29.30
CA TYR A 72 5.91 -13.72 27.98
C TYR A 72 6.90 -14.03 26.83
N GLY A 73 7.79 -14.98 27.03
CA GLY A 73 8.77 -15.38 26.01
C GLY A 73 8.13 -15.81 24.70
N LYS A 74 7.08 -16.63 24.78
CA LYS A 74 6.27 -17.07 23.64
C LYS A 74 5.75 -15.90 22.80
N ASP A 75 5.18 -14.89 23.44
CA ASP A 75 4.63 -13.71 22.78
C ASP A 75 5.76 -12.85 22.20
N LEU A 76 6.87 -12.68 22.92
CA LEU A 76 8.03 -11.94 22.45
C LEU A 76 8.60 -12.54 21.15
N TYR A 77 8.80 -13.85 21.10
CA TYR A 77 9.26 -14.52 19.88
C TYR A 77 8.28 -14.34 18.73
N TYR A 78 6.98 -14.52 19.00
CA TYR A 78 5.95 -14.37 17.98
C TYR A 78 5.91 -12.95 17.41
N TYR A 79 5.92 -11.93 18.27
CA TYR A 79 5.90 -10.53 17.81
C TYR A 79 7.22 -10.14 17.14
N ALA A 80 8.36 -10.55 17.66
CA ALA A 80 9.67 -10.26 17.09
C ALA A 80 9.83 -10.84 15.67
N ARG A 81 9.26 -12.02 15.42
CA ARG A 81 9.31 -12.67 14.11
C ARG A 81 8.62 -11.86 13.00
N TYR A 82 7.61 -11.06 13.36
CA TYR A 82 6.90 -10.19 12.42
C TYR A 82 7.53 -8.79 12.23
N LEU A 83 8.43 -8.36 13.12
CA LEU A 83 9.02 -7.01 13.06
C LEU A 83 9.68 -6.68 11.70
N PRO A 84 10.44 -7.60 11.08
CA PRO A 84 11.11 -7.35 9.82
C PRO A 84 10.20 -7.34 8.60
N ARG A 85 8.90 -7.54 8.77
CA ARG A 85 7.92 -7.66 7.68
C ARG A 85 6.93 -6.50 7.69
N PRO A 86 7.34 -5.28 7.30
CA PRO A 86 6.37 -4.20 7.13
C PRO A 86 5.41 -4.51 5.99
N ALA A 87 4.15 -4.14 6.17
CA ALA A 87 3.21 -4.17 5.07
C ALA A 87 3.54 -3.05 4.08
N VAL A 88 3.72 -3.41 2.81
CA VAL A 88 4.05 -2.50 1.71
C VAL A 88 2.82 -2.36 0.83
N PHE A 89 2.51 -1.14 0.43
CA PHE A 89 1.49 -0.86 -0.56
C PHE A 89 2.13 -0.81 -1.95
N TRP A 90 1.53 -1.51 -2.90
CA TRP A 90 1.89 -1.49 -4.32
C TRP A 90 0.74 -0.89 -5.10
N ALA A 91 0.91 0.35 -5.53
CA ALA A 91 -0.11 1.02 -6.32
C ALA A 91 -0.33 0.34 -7.67
N ASN A 92 -1.58 0.22 -8.08
CA ASN A 92 -1.92 -0.16 -9.44
C ASN A 92 -1.85 1.07 -10.34
N ASN A 93 -0.71 1.25 -11.00
CA ASN A 93 -0.42 2.42 -11.83
C ASN A 93 -0.51 2.14 -13.34
N THR A 94 -1.07 1.00 -13.71
CA THR A 94 -1.04 0.47 -15.08
C THR A 94 -1.67 1.44 -16.07
N THR A 95 -2.89 1.91 -15.79
CA THR A 95 -3.61 2.84 -16.69
C THR A 95 -2.86 4.17 -16.84
N ASN A 96 -2.32 4.70 -15.75
CA ASN A 96 -1.59 5.98 -15.79
C ASN A 96 -0.29 5.88 -16.61
N GLU A 97 0.47 4.79 -16.45
CA GLU A 97 1.69 4.56 -17.24
C GLU A 97 1.36 4.36 -18.73
N GLU A 98 0.34 3.59 -19.05
CA GLU A 98 -0.12 3.41 -20.43
C GLU A 98 -0.49 4.76 -21.08
N LEU A 99 -1.23 5.62 -20.38
CA LEU A 99 -1.62 6.92 -20.90
C LEU A 99 -0.42 7.87 -21.05
N LYS A 100 0.55 7.84 -20.15
CA LYS A 100 1.78 8.62 -20.28
C LYS A 100 2.56 8.25 -21.54
N TYR A 101 2.71 6.95 -21.83
CA TYR A 101 3.46 6.48 -22.98
C TYR A 101 2.71 6.64 -24.30
N SER A 102 1.38 6.47 -24.30
CA SER A 102 0.56 6.59 -25.51
C SER A 102 0.16 8.02 -25.86
N GLY A 103 0.26 8.97 -24.91
CA GLY A 103 -0.26 10.32 -25.07
C GLY A 103 -1.80 10.43 -25.04
N ASN A 104 -2.49 9.36 -24.70
CA ASN A 104 -3.96 9.27 -24.75
C ASN A 104 -4.68 10.05 -23.65
N PHE A 105 -3.98 10.76 -22.78
CA PHE A 105 -4.62 11.72 -21.84
C PHE A 105 -5.48 12.74 -22.56
N ILE A 106 -5.15 13.10 -23.80
CA ILE A 106 -5.91 14.05 -24.62
C ILE A 106 -7.35 13.56 -24.93
N LEU A 107 -7.59 12.25 -24.82
CA LEU A 107 -8.92 11.67 -25.03
C LEU A 107 -9.87 11.93 -23.87
N ILE A 108 -9.35 12.16 -22.66
CA ILE A 108 -10.16 12.47 -21.48
C ILE A 108 -10.55 13.95 -21.55
N LYS A 109 -11.84 14.23 -21.72
CA LYS A 109 -12.34 15.60 -21.88
C LYS A 109 -12.39 16.38 -20.57
N ASN A 110 -12.60 15.69 -19.46
CA ASN A 110 -12.70 16.32 -18.14
C ASN A 110 -11.30 16.54 -17.56
N GLN A 111 -10.75 17.76 -17.73
CA GLN A 111 -9.43 18.14 -17.23
C GLN A 111 -9.29 17.95 -15.70
N LYS A 112 -10.37 18.15 -14.93
CA LYS A 112 -10.32 17.95 -13.47
C LYS A 112 -10.03 16.50 -13.09
N ILE A 113 -10.50 15.54 -13.88
CA ILE A 113 -10.18 14.13 -13.67
C ILE A 113 -8.69 13.89 -13.90
N ILE A 114 -8.12 14.39 -15.01
CA ILE A 114 -6.69 14.28 -15.29
C ILE A 114 -5.86 14.86 -14.15
N ASP A 115 -6.14 16.10 -13.74
CA ASP A 115 -5.40 16.78 -12.68
C ASP A 115 -5.48 16.01 -11.35
N THR A 116 -6.64 15.45 -11.03
CA THR A 116 -6.88 14.70 -9.81
C THR A 116 -6.14 13.37 -9.82
N LEU A 117 -6.10 12.69 -10.96
CA LEU A 117 -5.35 11.42 -11.11
C LEU A 117 -3.84 11.64 -11.05
N LEU A 118 -3.33 12.70 -11.66
CA LEU A 118 -1.92 13.06 -11.58
C LEU A 118 -1.51 13.37 -10.14
N GLN A 119 -2.30 14.18 -9.40
CA GLN A 119 -2.06 14.44 -7.98
C GLN A 119 -2.12 13.18 -7.10
N TYR A 120 -2.98 12.23 -7.43
CA TYR A 120 -3.04 10.94 -6.74
C TYR A 120 -1.73 10.18 -6.89
N ASN A 121 -1.20 10.14 -8.10
CA ASN A 121 0.05 9.45 -8.41
C ASN A 121 1.29 10.12 -7.79
N ASP A 122 1.33 11.44 -7.68
CA ASP A 122 2.47 12.16 -7.07
C ASP A 122 2.68 11.79 -5.59
N ASN A 123 1.63 11.37 -4.88
CA ASN A 123 1.76 10.91 -3.49
C ASN A 123 2.57 9.62 -3.34
N PHE A 124 2.72 8.80 -4.39
CA PHE A 124 3.51 7.57 -4.34
C PHE A 124 5.00 7.83 -4.15
N ILE A 125 5.53 8.91 -4.72
CA ILE A 125 6.95 9.29 -4.56
C ILE A 125 7.29 9.46 -3.08
N PHE A 126 6.41 10.06 -2.30
CA PHE A 126 6.61 10.24 -0.87
C PHE A 126 6.50 8.91 -0.08
N ILE A 127 5.56 8.05 -0.46
CA ILE A 127 5.40 6.72 0.13
C ILE A 127 6.67 5.88 -0.07
N ASP A 128 7.24 5.88 -1.27
CA ASP A 128 8.48 5.16 -1.59
C ASP A 128 9.68 5.72 -0.82
N PHE A 129 9.81 7.03 -0.69
CA PHE A 129 10.87 7.66 0.11
C PHE A 129 10.83 7.22 1.58
N ILE A 130 9.64 7.16 2.19
CA ILE A 130 9.51 6.71 3.59
C ILE A 130 9.77 5.19 3.70
N LYS A 131 9.43 4.41 2.69
CA LYS A 131 9.73 2.96 2.63
C LYS A 131 11.23 2.70 2.73
N GLU A 132 12.07 3.40 1.99
CA GLU A 132 13.53 3.26 2.08
C GLU A 132 14.06 3.55 3.49
N ARG A 133 13.52 4.58 4.14
CA ARG A 133 13.87 4.90 5.53
C ARG A 133 13.45 3.79 6.49
N GLU A 134 12.29 3.19 6.31
CA GLU A 134 11.82 2.06 7.11
C GLU A 134 12.72 0.84 6.93
N GLU A 135 13.10 0.50 5.70
CA GLU A 135 14.00 -0.60 5.41
C GLU A 135 15.37 -0.45 6.10
N TYR A 136 15.91 0.77 6.13
CA TYR A 136 17.14 1.05 6.87
C TYR A 136 17.00 0.78 8.37
N LEU A 137 15.92 1.24 9.00
CA LEU A 137 15.66 1.03 10.42
C LEU A 137 15.42 -0.45 10.74
N VAL A 138 14.69 -1.16 9.89
CA VAL A 138 14.45 -2.59 10.03
C VAL A 138 15.76 -3.39 9.93
N ARG A 139 16.65 -3.04 9.00
CA ARG A 139 17.98 -3.71 8.91
C ARG A 139 18.78 -3.57 10.19
N ARG A 140 18.81 -2.38 10.80
CA ARG A 140 19.47 -2.20 12.12
C ARG A 140 18.83 -3.00 13.22
N LEU A 141 17.51 -3.20 13.17
CA LEU A 141 16.79 -4.00 14.15
C LEU A 141 17.12 -5.50 14.03
N PHE A 142 17.40 -5.99 12.82
CA PHE A 142 17.80 -7.38 12.58
C PHE A 142 19.03 -7.81 13.40
N ASP A 143 20.06 -6.96 13.45
CA ASP A 143 21.28 -7.26 14.20
C ASP A 143 20.98 -7.49 15.68
N GLN A 144 20.03 -6.74 16.24
CA GLN A 144 19.63 -6.86 17.63
C GLN A 144 18.69 -8.03 17.88
N ILE A 145 17.81 -8.32 16.94
CA ILE A 145 16.96 -9.52 16.99
C ILE A 145 17.85 -10.77 17.06
N ASN A 146 18.91 -10.84 16.26
CA ASN A 146 19.85 -11.97 16.26
C ASN A 146 20.62 -12.13 17.59
N VAL A 147 20.80 -11.06 18.34
CA VAL A 147 21.43 -11.13 19.68
C VAL A 147 20.43 -11.54 20.75
N LEU A 148 19.17 -11.05 20.65
CA LEU A 148 18.16 -11.25 21.69
C LEU A 148 17.43 -12.58 21.60
N PHE A 149 17.24 -13.12 20.39
CA PHE A 149 16.37 -14.26 20.12
C PHE A 149 17.14 -15.44 19.54
N ASP A 150 16.77 -16.64 19.95
CA ASP A 150 17.34 -17.88 19.44
C ASP A 150 16.78 -18.16 18.02
N PRO A 151 17.64 -18.29 16.99
CA PRO A 151 17.22 -18.59 15.63
C PRO A 151 16.54 -19.95 15.50
N MET A 152 16.85 -20.93 16.35
CA MET A 152 16.22 -22.25 16.31
C MET A 152 14.75 -22.18 16.69
N VAL A 153 14.40 -21.32 17.67
CA VAL A 153 12.98 -21.05 17.99
C VAL A 153 12.25 -20.40 16.83
N PHE A 154 12.90 -19.48 16.11
CA PHE A 154 12.31 -18.89 14.91
C PHE A 154 12.12 -19.90 13.78
N ASP A 155 12.97 -20.91 13.68
CA ASP A 155 12.84 -21.99 12.69
C ASP A 155 11.59 -22.84 12.95
N GLU A 156 11.33 -23.20 14.21
CA GLU A 156 10.11 -23.93 14.60
C GLU A 156 8.81 -23.18 14.27
N MET A 157 8.86 -21.86 14.16
CA MET A 157 7.71 -21.01 13.89
C MET A 157 7.36 -20.91 12.41
N ASN A 158 8.20 -21.40 11.51
CA ASN A 158 7.97 -21.36 10.08
C ASN A 158 6.93 -22.40 9.68
N VAL A 159 5.87 -21.95 9.01
CA VAL A 159 4.90 -22.79 8.31
C VAL A 159 5.06 -22.53 6.82
N TYR A 160 4.69 -23.48 5.98
CA TYR A 160 4.85 -23.39 4.51
C TYR A 160 4.12 -22.19 3.86
N ASP A 161 3.24 -21.53 4.62
CA ASP A 161 2.58 -20.29 4.22
C ASP A 161 3.23 -19.04 4.85
N ILE A 162 2.72 -17.88 4.49
CA ILE A 162 3.23 -16.55 4.87
C ILE A 162 3.05 -16.28 6.38
N GLU A 163 2.31 -17.12 7.10
CA GLU A 163 2.00 -16.96 8.52
C GLU A 163 2.98 -17.73 9.41
N PHE A 164 3.27 -17.16 10.58
CA PHE A 164 4.04 -17.82 11.62
C PHE A 164 3.14 -18.41 12.70
N VAL A 165 3.52 -19.56 13.24
CA VAL A 165 2.88 -20.12 14.42
C VAL A 165 3.62 -19.67 15.68
N TYR A 166 2.94 -19.75 16.81
CA TYR A 166 3.58 -19.55 18.10
C TYR A 166 4.62 -20.64 18.36
N PRO A 167 5.75 -20.30 19.00
CA PRO A 167 6.76 -21.30 19.37
C PRO A 167 6.23 -22.27 20.42
N SER A 168 6.83 -23.45 20.51
CA SER A 168 6.54 -24.42 21.55
C SER A 168 6.98 -23.91 22.93
N GLY A 169 6.15 -24.12 23.94
CA GLY A 169 6.45 -23.69 25.30
C GLY A 169 6.55 -22.18 25.50
N ASN A 170 7.48 -21.76 26.37
CA ASN A 170 7.77 -20.37 26.68
C ASN A 170 9.27 -20.10 26.59
N PRO A 171 9.83 -19.97 25.38
CA PRO A 171 11.27 -19.81 25.18
C PRO A 171 11.75 -18.49 25.78
N LYS A 172 12.98 -18.49 26.31
CA LYS A 172 13.61 -17.31 26.92
C LYS A 172 14.48 -16.60 25.91
N ILE A 173 14.58 -15.29 26.04
CA ILE A 173 15.54 -14.50 25.25
C ILE A 173 16.97 -14.82 25.70
N ASN A 174 17.94 -14.70 24.78
CA ASN A 174 19.33 -15.10 24.97
C ASN A 174 20.07 -14.27 26.03
N THR A 175 19.62 -13.05 26.33
CA THR A 175 20.31 -12.16 27.27
C THR A 175 19.36 -11.30 28.06
N LYS A 176 19.73 -11.02 29.32
CA LYS A 176 19.05 -10.04 30.18
C LYS A 176 19.91 -8.78 30.40
N ASN A 177 20.94 -8.60 29.57
CA ASN A 177 21.74 -7.39 29.62
C ASN A 177 20.89 -6.17 29.27
N LYS A 178 20.78 -5.26 30.24
CA LYS A 178 19.94 -4.05 30.11
C LYS A 178 20.38 -3.14 28.97
N ASP A 179 21.67 -3.03 28.68
CA ASP A 179 22.15 -2.16 27.59
C ASP A 179 21.75 -2.70 26.23
N VAL A 180 21.79 -4.03 26.06
CA VAL A 180 21.35 -4.71 24.83
C VAL A 180 19.84 -4.52 24.64
N ILE A 181 19.06 -4.74 25.72
CA ILE A 181 17.60 -4.56 25.68
C ILE A 181 17.24 -3.09 25.39
N ASN A 182 17.89 -2.14 26.03
CA ASN A 182 17.65 -0.72 25.82
C ASN A 182 17.99 -0.27 24.39
N LEU A 183 19.07 -0.80 23.81
CA LEU A 183 19.44 -0.52 22.43
C LEU A 183 18.37 -1.03 21.46
N PHE A 184 17.87 -2.25 21.67
CA PHE A 184 16.76 -2.83 20.91
C PHE A 184 15.49 -1.99 21.04
N LEU A 185 15.09 -1.64 22.25
CA LEU A 185 13.91 -0.81 22.51
C LEU A 185 14.02 0.57 21.84
N SER A 186 15.20 1.19 21.88
CA SER A 186 15.46 2.48 21.22
C SER A 186 15.25 2.39 19.72
N ASN A 187 15.80 1.36 19.06
CA ASN A 187 15.60 1.17 17.61
C ASN A 187 14.17 0.77 17.28
N LEU A 188 13.54 -0.04 18.11
CA LEU A 188 12.14 -0.42 17.97
C LEU A 188 11.20 0.79 18.04
N HIS A 189 11.52 1.77 18.90
CA HIS A 189 10.78 3.02 18.97
C HIS A 189 10.86 3.83 17.67
N TYR A 190 12.02 3.89 17.01
CA TYR A 190 12.14 4.52 15.70
C TYR A 190 11.32 3.78 14.63
N VAL A 191 11.35 2.44 14.64
CA VAL A 191 10.52 1.62 13.74
C VAL A 191 9.03 1.88 13.98
N LYS A 192 8.59 1.97 15.26
CA LYS A 192 7.23 2.34 15.61
C LYS A 192 6.86 3.70 15.02
N THR A 193 7.71 4.72 15.22
CA THR A 193 7.46 6.09 14.73
C THR A 193 7.22 6.11 13.22
N VAL A 194 8.03 5.39 12.45
CA VAL A 194 7.86 5.29 11.00
C VAL A 194 6.59 4.51 10.64
N ASN A 195 6.29 3.43 11.36
CA ASN A 195 5.06 2.66 11.13
C ASN A 195 3.79 3.53 11.33
N VAL A 196 3.74 4.31 12.40
CA VAL A 196 2.62 5.24 12.69
C VAL A 196 2.52 6.32 11.61
N GLY A 197 3.65 6.89 11.18
CA GLY A 197 3.70 7.86 10.09
C GLY A 197 3.15 7.29 8.78
N GLN A 198 3.64 6.12 8.38
CA GLN A 198 3.15 5.40 7.19
C GLN A 198 1.66 5.09 7.28
N LEU A 199 1.19 4.60 8.44
CA LEU A 199 -0.22 4.31 8.66
C LEU A 199 -1.09 5.56 8.42
N GLY A 200 -0.66 6.72 8.93
CA GLY A 200 -1.34 7.99 8.68
C GLY A 200 -1.38 8.37 7.20
N HIS A 201 -0.29 8.14 6.46
CA HIS A 201 -0.24 8.40 5.01
C HIS A 201 -1.15 7.46 4.23
N PHE A 202 -1.15 6.17 4.53
CA PHE A 202 -2.02 5.21 3.84
C PHE A 202 -3.50 5.50 4.07
N LYS A 203 -3.91 5.87 5.30
CA LYS A 203 -5.29 6.28 5.59
C LYS A 203 -5.70 7.51 4.80
N LYS A 204 -4.82 8.53 4.69
CA LYS A 204 -5.08 9.72 3.88
C LYS A 204 -5.17 9.38 2.39
N HIS A 205 -4.27 8.53 1.92
CA HIS A 205 -4.24 8.12 0.52
C HIS A 205 -5.49 7.33 0.14
N GLN A 206 -5.91 6.39 0.98
CA GLN A 206 -7.16 5.65 0.79
C GLN A 206 -8.39 6.56 0.76
N LYS A 207 -8.46 7.52 1.67
CA LYS A 207 -9.53 8.51 1.67
C LYS A 207 -9.58 9.27 0.35
N LYS A 208 -8.40 9.71 -0.14
CA LYS A 208 -8.29 10.40 -1.42
C LYS A 208 -8.71 9.52 -2.59
N ALA A 209 -8.29 8.24 -2.61
CA ALA A 209 -8.73 7.28 -3.64
C ALA A 209 -10.25 7.13 -3.68
N LYS A 210 -10.90 7.01 -2.51
CA LYS A 210 -12.37 6.94 -2.40
C LYS A 210 -13.07 8.20 -2.90
N GLU A 211 -12.53 9.38 -2.59
CA GLU A 211 -13.05 10.67 -3.09
C GLU A 211 -12.95 10.75 -4.61
N ILE A 212 -11.82 10.38 -5.19
CA ILE A 212 -11.58 10.37 -6.63
C ILE A 212 -12.52 9.38 -7.34
N LEU A 213 -12.60 8.16 -6.79
CA LEU A 213 -13.49 7.12 -7.33
C LEU A 213 -14.95 7.58 -7.39
N ASN A 214 -15.44 8.23 -6.33
CA ASN A 214 -16.79 8.77 -6.30
C ASN A 214 -16.96 9.89 -7.33
N PHE A 215 -16.02 10.82 -7.41
CA PHE A 215 -16.03 11.89 -8.39
C PHE A 215 -16.07 11.36 -9.82
N ILE A 216 -15.25 10.37 -10.17
CA ILE A 216 -15.26 9.76 -11.50
C ILE A 216 -16.60 9.07 -11.78
N LYS A 217 -17.17 8.35 -10.80
CA LYS A 217 -18.47 7.68 -10.97
C LYS A 217 -19.64 8.65 -11.13
N GLU A 218 -19.56 9.84 -10.54
CA GLU A 218 -20.55 10.92 -10.72
C GLU A 218 -20.46 11.53 -12.13
N GLU A 219 -19.24 11.76 -12.65
CA GLU A 219 -19.01 12.34 -13.97
C GLU A 219 -19.28 11.33 -15.12
N TYR A 220 -19.11 10.03 -14.88
CA TYR A 220 -19.29 8.95 -15.86
C TYR A 220 -20.24 7.86 -15.32
N PRO A 221 -21.52 8.18 -15.09
CA PRO A 221 -22.49 7.24 -14.50
C PRO A 221 -22.72 5.99 -15.35
N ASP A 222 -22.67 6.13 -16.69
CA ASP A 222 -22.83 5.00 -17.61
C ASP A 222 -21.75 3.95 -17.43
N VAL A 223 -20.48 4.39 -17.34
CA VAL A 223 -19.31 3.52 -17.11
C VAL A 223 -19.40 2.83 -15.77
N ALA A 224 -19.85 3.55 -14.74
CA ALA A 224 -20.04 3.02 -13.40
C ALA A 224 -21.15 1.95 -13.33
N ALA A 225 -22.20 2.05 -14.15
CA ALA A 225 -23.32 1.11 -14.20
C ALA A 225 -22.98 -0.21 -14.93
N GLU A 226 -22.17 -0.15 -15.98
CA GLU A 226 -21.75 -1.34 -16.76
C GLU A 226 -20.92 -2.33 -15.92
N LYS A 227 -20.17 -1.85 -14.95
CA LYS A 227 -19.35 -2.70 -14.02
C LYS A 227 -20.15 -3.41 -12.93
N ARG A 228 -21.43 -3.09 -12.76
CA ARG A 228 -22.29 -3.75 -11.75
C ARG A 228 -23.05 -4.98 -12.29
N LYS A 229 -22.92 -5.27 -13.59
CA LYS A 229 -23.48 -6.43 -14.26
C LYS A 229 -22.44 -7.52 -14.44
#